data_8bd458d05b828672744285441d82c6ab
#
_entry.id   8bd458d05b828672744285441d82c6ab
#
_cell.length_a   1.000
_cell.length_b   1.000
_cell.length_c   1.000
_cell.angle_alpha   90.00
_cell.angle_beta   90.00
_cell.angle_gamma   90.00
#
_symmetry.space_group_name_H-M   'P 1'
#
loop_
_entity.id
_entity.type
_entity.pdbx_description
1 polymer ?
#
loop_
_entity_poly.entity_id
_entity_poly.type
_entity_poly.pdbx_seq_one_letter_code
_entity_poly.pdbx_strand_id
1 'polypeptide(L)' 'MAKQSQIEIAVEFLKERGWEFRPAEKIQGVFKPVGKYDAKNPAQDDFSIYDNKTLKMYACIISKAESEGKTWRYV' A
#
# COMPACT_ATOMS: atom_id res chain seq x y z
N MET A 1 8.11 -12.41 -20.23
CA MET A 1 8.08 -11.53 -19.07
C MET A 1 6.85 -11.81 -18.22
N ALA A 2 7.06 -11.97 -16.94
CA ALA A 2 5.93 -12.18 -16.03
C ALA A 2 5.13 -10.89 -15.88
N LYS A 3 3.83 -11.01 -15.84
CA LYS A 3 2.98 -9.86 -15.54
C LYS A 3 3.07 -9.53 -14.06
N GLN A 4 3.04 -8.25 -13.75
CA GLN A 4 2.93 -7.84 -12.36
C GLN A 4 1.55 -8.26 -11.82
N SER A 5 1.52 -8.73 -10.58
CA SER A 5 0.25 -8.99 -9.92
C SER A 5 -0.46 -7.67 -9.60
N GLN A 6 -1.75 -7.75 -9.35
CA GLN A 6 -2.51 -6.54 -8.99
C GLN A 6 -1.98 -5.88 -7.73
N ILE A 7 -1.50 -6.69 -6.78
CA ILE A 7 -0.94 -6.13 -5.56
C ILE A 7 0.37 -5.39 -5.82
N GLU A 8 1.21 -5.89 -6.73
CA GLU A 8 2.44 -5.20 -7.07
C GLU A 8 2.14 -3.86 -7.73
N ILE A 9 1.16 -3.82 -8.61
CA ILE A 9 0.73 -2.58 -9.25
C ILE A 9 0.20 -1.60 -8.21
N ALA A 10 -0.58 -2.09 -7.25
CA ALA A 10 -1.11 -1.25 -6.18
C ALA A 10 0.00 -0.68 -5.30
N VAL A 11 1.00 -1.50 -4.96
CA VAL A 11 2.14 -1.06 -4.16
C VAL A 11 2.91 0.05 -4.89
N GLU A 12 3.18 -0.14 -6.17
CA GLU A 12 3.87 0.87 -6.97
C GLU A 12 3.07 2.17 -7.05
N PHE A 13 1.76 2.04 -7.26
CA PHE A 13 0.87 3.19 -7.30
C PHE A 13 0.91 3.98 -6.00
N LEU A 14 0.87 3.29 -4.87
CA LEU A 14 0.90 3.92 -3.56
C LEU A 14 2.25 4.57 -3.26
N LYS A 15 3.35 3.92 -3.66
CA LYS A 15 4.69 4.50 -3.49
C LYS A 15 4.82 5.83 -4.22
N GLU A 16 4.26 5.94 -5.41
CA GLU A 16 4.28 7.17 -6.18
C GLU A 16 3.55 8.31 -5.47
N ARG A 17 2.68 7.97 -4.54
CA ARG A 17 1.87 8.94 -3.79
C ARG A 17 2.33 9.16 -2.36
N GLY A 18 3.57 8.75 -2.06
CA GLY A 18 4.18 9.04 -0.78
C GLY A 18 4.12 7.91 0.24
N TRP A 19 3.53 6.77 -0.12
CA TRP A 19 3.54 5.63 0.78
C TRP A 19 4.94 5.05 0.89
N GLU A 20 5.27 4.55 2.07
CA GLU A 20 6.54 3.89 2.33
C GLU A 20 6.28 2.42 2.63
N PHE A 21 7.11 1.55 2.09
CA PHE A 21 7.01 0.10 2.34
C PHE A 21 8.36 -0.39 2.82
N ARG A 22 8.36 -1.18 3.87
CA ARG A 22 9.59 -1.79 4.37
C ARG A 22 9.76 -3.18 3.75
N PRO A 23 10.91 -3.47 3.18
CA PRO A 23 11.19 -4.81 2.65
C PRO A 23 11.54 -5.77 3.77
N ALA A 24 10.61 -6.03 4.67
CA ALA A 24 10.86 -6.85 5.83
C ALA A 24 10.48 -8.30 5.56
N GLU A 25 11.38 -9.22 5.86
CA GLU A 25 11.07 -10.64 5.86
C GLU A 25 10.30 -11.02 7.09
N LYS A 26 10.40 -10.20 8.13
CA LYS A 26 9.71 -10.40 9.40
C LYS A 26 8.91 -9.17 9.76
N ILE A 27 7.78 -9.38 10.38
CA ILE A 27 6.97 -8.32 10.95
C ILE A 27 6.81 -8.65 12.42
N GLN A 28 7.22 -7.71 13.28
CA GLN A 28 7.11 -7.85 14.73
C GLN A 28 7.83 -9.09 15.25
N GLY A 29 8.99 -9.42 14.66
CA GLY A 29 9.81 -10.52 15.13
C GLY A 29 9.44 -11.88 14.58
N VAL A 30 8.40 -11.97 13.75
CA VAL A 30 8.00 -13.22 13.12
C VAL A 30 8.12 -13.07 11.60
N PHE A 31 8.17 -14.20 10.88
CA PHE A 31 8.20 -14.15 9.43
C PHE A 31 6.96 -13.45 8.90
N LYS A 32 7.16 -12.63 7.87
CA LYS A 32 6.05 -11.90 7.27
C LYS A 32 5.03 -12.88 6.69
N PRO A 33 3.77 -12.81 7.13
CA PRO A 33 2.73 -13.67 6.56
C PRO A 33 2.52 -13.37 5.09
N VAL A 34 2.10 -14.39 4.34
CA VAL A 34 1.75 -14.20 2.94
C VAL A 34 0.63 -13.18 2.83
N GLY A 35 0.79 -12.22 1.92
CA GLY A 35 -0.23 -11.21 1.68
C GLY A 35 -0.24 -10.05 2.67
N LYS A 36 0.75 -9.94 3.53
CA LYS A 36 0.87 -8.82 4.46
C LYS A 36 2.06 -7.95 4.10
N TYR A 37 1.93 -6.66 4.34
CA TYR A 37 2.96 -5.68 4.05
C TYR A 37 3.13 -4.73 5.22
N ASP A 38 4.37 -4.37 5.49
CA ASP A 38 4.69 -3.36 6.49
C ASP A 38 4.81 -2.03 5.77
N ALA A 39 3.80 -1.19 5.92
CA ALA A 39 3.67 0.02 5.13
C ALA A 39 3.20 1.20 5.97
N LYS A 40 3.46 2.38 5.45
CA LYS A 40 3.08 3.63 6.11
C LYS A 40 2.48 4.56 5.06
N ASN A 41 1.24 5.03 5.29
CA ASN A 41 0.67 6.05 4.42
C ASN A 41 1.21 7.43 4.81
N PRO A 42 1.08 8.43 3.94
CA PRO A 42 1.68 9.76 4.19
C PRO A 42 1.21 10.47 5.44
N ALA A 43 0.05 10.09 5.99
CA ALA A 43 -0.49 10.73 7.19
C ALA A 43 -0.16 9.98 8.47
N GLN A 44 0.41 8.79 8.38
CA GLN A 44 0.77 8.00 9.56
C GLN A 44 2.12 8.44 10.12
N ASP A 45 2.28 8.30 11.43
CA ASP A 45 3.56 8.57 12.08
C ASP A 45 4.47 7.36 12.06
N ASP A 46 3.92 6.16 11.93
CA ASP A 46 4.69 4.92 12.00
C ASP A 46 4.08 3.87 11.08
N PHE A 47 4.85 2.82 10.82
CA PHE A 47 4.42 1.74 9.94
C PHE A 47 3.35 0.89 10.60
N SER A 48 2.47 0.37 9.77
CA SER A 48 1.41 -0.56 10.18
C SER A 48 1.36 -1.72 9.19
N ILE A 49 0.73 -2.79 9.60
CA ILE A 49 0.60 -3.96 8.74
C ILE A 49 -0.67 -3.84 7.91
N TYR A 50 -0.53 -3.96 6.61
CA TYR A 50 -1.64 -3.91 5.66
C TYR A 50 -1.70 -5.22 4.89
N ASP A 51 -2.91 -5.71 4.63
CA ASP A 51 -3.05 -6.87 3.78
C ASP A 51 -3.24 -6.46 2.32
N ASN A 52 -3.18 -7.45 1.42
CA ASN A 52 -3.33 -7.20 -0.01
C ASN A 52 -4.64 -6.50 -0.33
N LYS A 53 -5.72 -6.95 0.30
CA LYS A 53 -7.05 -6.42 0.04
C LYS A 53 -7.13 -4.94 0.41
N THR A 54 -6.59 -4.58 1.58
CA THR A 54 -6.61 -3.20 2.04
C THR A 54 -5.78 -2.30 1.13
N LEU A 55 -4.59 -2.75 0.73
CA LEU A 55 -3.74 -1.96 -0.15
C LEU A 55 -4.39 -1.74 -1.52
N LYS A 56 -5.00 -2.78 -2.08
CA LYS A 56 -5.69 -2.65 -3.36
C LYS A 56 -6.89 -1.72 -3.24
N MET A 57 -7.57 -1.76 -2.11
CA MET A 57 -8.70 -0.87 -1.85
C MET A 57 -8.25 0.60 -1.83
N TYR A 58 -7.17 0.89 -1.11
CA TYR A 58 -6.64 2.26 -1.08
C TYR A 58 -6.22 2.73 -2.46
N ALA A 59 -5.53 1.87 -3.22
CA ALA A 59 -5.11 2.22 -4.56
C ALA A 59 -6.32 2.53 -5.45
N CYS A 60 -7.36 1.73 -5.34
CA CYS A 60 -8.59 1.93 -6.11
C CYS A 60 -9.28 3.26 -5.74
N ILE A 61 -9.42 3.52 -4.45
CA ILE A 61 -10.08 4.74 -3.96
C ILE A 61 -9.32 5.99 -4.40
N ILE A 62 -8.01 5.96 -4.24
CA ILE A 62 -7.16 7.11 -4.60
C ILE A 62 -7.19 7.33 -6.12
N SER A 63 -7.11 6.25 -6.89
CA SER A 63 -7.18 6.34 -8.34
C SER A 63 -8.50 6.95 -8.80
N LYS A 64 -9.59 6.51 -8.19
CA LYS A 64 -10.91 7.04 -8.51
C LYS A 64 -11.03 8.51 -8.15
N ALA A 65 -10.53 8.89 -6.98
CA ALA A 65 -10.55 10.28 -6.55
C ALA A 65 -9.76 11.18 -7.50
N GLU A 66 -8.59 10.72 -7.91
CA GLU A 66 -7.76 11.47 -8.86
C GLU A 66 -8.44 11.59 -10.21
N SER A 67 -9.10 10.54 -10.66
CA SER A 67 -9.84 10.55 -11.91
C SER A 67 -10.98 11.55 -11.88
N GLU A 68 -11.56 11.79 -10.72
CA GLU A 68 -12.65 12.75 -10.55
C GLU A 68 -12.15 14.15 -10.19
N GLY A 69 -10.85 14.34 -10.13
CA GLY A 69 -10.26 15.64 -9.77
C GLY A 69 -10.33 15.96 -8.29
N LYS A 70 -10.53 14.95 -7.46
CA LYS A 70 -10.61 15.12 -6.02
C LYS A 70 -9.32 14.70 -5.36
N THR A 71 -9.06 15.25 -4.17
CA THR A 71 -7.89 14.87 -3.38
C THR A 71 -8.29 13.88 -2.30
N TRP A 72 -7.62 12.76 -2.25
CA TRP A 72 -7.86 11.77 -1.21
C TRP A 72 -7.15 12.18 0.09
N ARG A 73 -7.83 12.06 1.20
CA ARG A 73 -7.27 12.35 2.53
C ARG A 73 -7.31 11.09 3.39
N TYR A 74 -6.25 10.91 4.17
CA TYR A 74 -6.11 9.72 5.02
C TYR A 74 -6.68 9.91 6.43
N VAL A 75 -7.26 11.03 6.69
CA VAL A 75 -7.78 11.32 8.04
C VAL A 75 -9.21 10.88 8.16
#